data_f99c67500647aab98230e283b6d09a1d
#
_entry.id   f99c67500647aab98230e283b6d09a1d
#
_cell.length_a   1.000
_cell.length_b   1.000
_cell.length_c   1.000
_cell.angle_alpha   90.00
_cell.angle_beta   90.00
_cell.angle_gamma   90.00
#
_symmetry.space_group_name_H-M   'P 1'
#
loop_
_entity.id
_entity.type
_entity.pdbx_description
1 polymer ?
#
loop_
_entity_poly.entity_id
_entity_poly.type
_entity_poly.pdbx_seq_one_letter_code
_entity_poly.pdbx_strand_id
1 'polypeptide(L)' 'MASYTVQKTFPVRWSNSPVVVTAAITSGTVVVEKPAGDKWVPAFTFSGTGCQALWLGRGLFRVTPTGNAIYEIDEL' A
#
# COMPACT_ATOMS: atom_id res chain seq x y z
N MET A 1 4.85 -4.63 -13.80
CA MET A 1 4.39 -4.79 -12.43
C MET A 1 5.53 -5.29 -11.57
N ALA A 2 5.73 -4.70 -10.42
CA ALA A 2 6.88 -5.01 -9.58
C ALA A 2 6.40 -5.46 -8.19
N SER A 3 7.12 -6.43 -7.63
CA SER A 3 6.88 -6.94 -6.29
C SER A 3 7.90 -6.31 -5.34
N TYR A 4 7.46 -6.00 -4.13
CA TYR A 4 8.30 -5.34 -3.15
C TYR A 4 8.24 -6.08 -1.81
N THR A 5 9.37 -6.10 -1.12
CA THR A 5 9.47 -6.68 0.21
C THR A 5 9.91 -5.66 1.25
N VAL A 6 10.05 -4.40 0.85
CA VAL A 6 10.54 -3.32 1.72
C VAL A 6 9.57 -2.16 1.69
N GLN A 7 9.66 -1.30 2.70
CA GLN A 7 8.85 -0.09 2.76
C GLN A 7 9.21 0.83 1.61
N LYS A 8 8.18 1.32 0.91
CA LYS A 8 8.39 2.25 -0.19
C LYS A 8 7.28 3.29 -0.20
N THR A 9 7.62 4.47 -0.72
CA THR A 9 6.68 5.57 -0.90
C THR A 9 6.39 5.72 -2.39
N PHE A 10 5.13 5.88 -2.72
CA PHE A 10 4.66 5.95 -4.10
C PHE A 10 3.82 7.20 -4.32
N PRO A 11 3.87 7.80 -5.51
CA PRO A 11 2.95 8.89 -5.86
C PRO A 11 1.64 8.36 -6.41
N VAL A 12 0.54 9.06 -6.12
CA VAL A 12 -0.74 8.86 -6.79
C VAL A 12 -0.99 10.09 -7.65
N ARG A 13 -1.05 9.91 -8.96
CA ARG A 13 -1.16 11.04 -9.90
C ARG A 13 -2.60 11.44 -10.16
N TRP A 14 -3.52 10.50 -10.10
CA TRP A 14 -4.91 10.72 -10.49
C TRP A 14 -5.81 10.46 -9.30
N SER A 15 -6.59 11.48 -8.92
CA SER A 15 -7.46 11.37 -7.74
C SER A 15 -8.69 10.51 -8.00
N ASN A 16 -9.01 10.26 -9.27
CA ASN A 16 -10.19 9.47 -9.63
C ASN A 16 -9.84 8.05 -10.07
N SER A 17 -8.62 7.60 -9.81
CA SER A 17 -8.19 6.25 -10.15
C SER A 17 -7.80 5.50 -8.88
N PRO A 18 -8.21 4.25 -8.73
CA PRO A 18 -7.79 3.47 -7.57
C PRO A 18 -6.36 2.97 -7.75
N VAL A 19 -5.73 2.71 -6.62
CA VAL A 19 -4.47 1.96 -6.58
C VAL A 19 -4.83 0.57 -6.10
N VAL A 20 -4.43 -0.44 -6.86
CA VAL A 20 -4.68 -1.82 -6.47
C VAL A 20 -3.45 -2.35 -5.77
N VAL A 21 -3.62 -2.76 -4.53
CA VAL A 21 -2.55 -3.34 -3.73
C VAL A 21 -2.84 -4.83 -3.56
N THR A 22 -1.90 -5.65 -3.96
CA THR A 22 -1.98 -7.09 -3.80
C THR A 22 -0.92 -7.51 -2.81
N ALA A 23 -1.33 -8.21 -1.76
CA ALA A 23 -0.43 -8.63 -0.70
C ALA A 23 -0.42 -10.15 -0.60
N ALA A 24 0.79 -10.73 -0.56
CA ALA A 24 0.99 -12.15 -0.29
C ALA A 24 1.70 -12.23 1.04
N ILE A 25 0.99 -12.71 2.06
CA ILE A 25 1.48 -12.66 3.44
C ILE A 25 1.58 -14.07 4.00
N THR A 26 2.80 -14.49 4.31
CA THR A 26 3.05 -15.73 5.04
C THR A 26 2.99 -15.46 6.54
N SER A 27 3.56 -14.33 6.96
CA SER A 27 3.47 -13.86 8.34
C SER A 27 3.63 -12.35 8.33
N GLY A 28 3.07 -11.67 9.33
CA GLY A 28 3.15 -10.23 9.44
C GLY A 28 1.99 -9.52 8.77
N THR A 29 2.22 -8.29 8.33
CA THR A 29 1.18 -7.44 7.76
C THR A 29 1.73 -6.59 6.63
N VAL A 30 0.82 -6.04 5.84
CA VAL A 30 1.13 -4.99 4.87
C VAL A 30 0.21 -3.81 5.19
N VAL A 31 0.78 -2.67 5.55
CA VAL A 31 0.03 -1.48 5.92
C VAL A 31 0.20 -0.43 4.84
N VAL A 32 -0.91 0.07 4.31
CA VAL A 32 -0.93 1.17 3.37
C VAL A 32 -1.21 2.44 4.18
N GLU A 33 -0.35 3.43 4.05
CA GLU A 33 -0.37 4.62 4.88
C GLU A 33 -0.47 5.88 4.04
N LYS A 34 -1.13 6.88 4.59
CA LYS A 34 -1.24 8.20 4.00
C LYS A 34 -0.65 9.24 4.95
N PRO A 35 -0.07 10.32 4.43
CA PRO A 35 0.42 11.38 5.31
C PRO A 35 -0.73 12.20 5.88
N ALA A 36 -0.57 12.57 7.14
CA ALA A 36 -1.48 13.47 7.84
C ALA A 36 -0.61 14.44 8.63
N GLY A 37 -0.36 15.63 8.05
CA GLY A 37 0.61 16.54 8.61
C GLY A 37 2.01 15.97 8.50
N ASP A 38 2.69 15.83 9.61
CA ASP A 38 4.05 15.29 9.65
C ASP A 38 4.08 13.80 10.01
N LYS A 39 2.92 13.14 9.99
CA LYS A 39 2.82 11.73 10.39
C LYS A 39 2.22 10.90 9.28
N TRP A 40 2.50 9.61 9.32
CA TRP A 40 1.87 8.63 8.46
C TRP A 40 0.80 7.91 9.25
N VAL A 41 -0.41 7.82 8.67
CA VAL A 41 -1.52 7.11 9.31
C VAL A 41 -1.96 5.97 8.42
N PRO A 42 -2.37 4.83 9.02
CA PRO A 42 -2.80 3.69 8.22
C PRO A 42 -4.12 4.00 7.52
N ALA A 43 -4.13 3.77 6.22
CA ALA A 43 -5.34 3.86 5.41
C ALA A 43 -5.98 2.49 5.24
N PHE A 44 -5.17 1.45 5.16
CA PHE A 44 -5.65 0.08 5.03
C PHE A 44 -4.57 -0.89 5.51
N THR A 45 -4.97 -1.93 6.22
CA THR A 45 -4.06 -2.94 6.72
C THR A 45 -4.47 -4.31 6.21
N PHE A 46 -3.51 -5.01 5.57
CA PHE A 46 -3.69 -6.41 5.21
C PHE A 46 -3.12 -7.26 6.33
N SER A 47 -3.95 -8.09 6.93
CA SER A 47 -3.49 -9.06 7.94
C SER A 47 -3.38 -10.46 7.38
N GLY A 48 -3.70 -10.64 6.11
CA GLY A 48 -3.58 -11.90 5.38
C GLY A 48 -3.48 -11.62 3.90
N THR A 49 -3.23 -12.65 3.11
CA THR A 49 -3.13 -12.54 1.68
C THR A 49 -4.43 -12.00 1.08
N GLY A 50 -4.31 -11.03 0.19
CA GLY A 50 -5.48 -10.44 -0.43
C GLY A 50 -5.13 -9.36 -1.42
N CYS A 51 -6.15 -8.79 -2.02
CA CYS A 51 -6.03 -7.75 -3.02
C CYS A 51 -7.14 -6.73 -2.78
N GLN A 52 -6.79 -5.45 -2.84
CA GLN A 52 -7.76 -4.41 -2.54
C GLN A 52 -7.50 -3.20 -3.42
N ALA A 53 -8.56 -2.66 -4.00
CA ALA A 53 -8.50 -1.39 -4.70
C ALA A 53 -8.75 -0.28 -3.70
N LEU A 54 -7.83 0.69 -3.65
CA LEU A 54 -7.86 1.76 -2.68
C LEU A 54 -7.92 3.10 -3.38
N TRP A 55 -8.87 3.92 -2.97
CA TRP A 55 -8.99 5.29 -3.45
C TRP A 55 -8.25 6.21 -2.50
N LEU A 56 -6.97 6.43 -2.79
CA LEU A 56 -6.08 7.15 -1.88
C LEU A 56 -6.00 8.64 -2.14
N GLY A 57 -6.61 9.10 -3.25
CA GLY A 57 -6.51 10.50 -3.60
C GLY A 57 -5.15 10.84 -4.17
N ARG A 58 -4.95 12.10 -4.54
CA ARG A 58 -3.67 12.56 -5.07
C ARG A 58 -2.67 12.73 -3.94
N GLY A 59 -1.40 12.57 -4.27
CA GLY A 59 -0.32 12.76 -3.32
C GLY A 59 0.48 11.50 -3.12
N LEU A 60 1.13 11.40 -1.99
CA LEU A 60 1.99 10.26 -1.68
C LEU A 60 1.25 9.25 -0.81
N PHE A 61 1.62 8.00 -0.95
CA PHE A 61 1.25 6.97 0.01
C PHE A 61 2.46 6.09 0.25
N ARG A 62 2.48 5.42 1.39
CA ARG A 62 3.58 4.56 1.77
C ARG A 62 3.03 3.18 2.10
N VAL A 63 3.78 2.14 1.71
CA VAL A 63 3.41 0.77 2.06
C VAL A 63 4.51 0.19 2.92
N THR A 64 4.13 -0.35 4.06
CA THR A 64 5.06 -0.90 5.04
C THR A 64 4.74 -2.38 5.26
N PRO A 65 5.57 -3.29 4.72
CA PRO A 65 5.43 -4.71 5.02
C PRO A 65 6.17 -5.06 6.31
N THR A 66 5.65 -6.04 7.05
CA THR A 66 6.33 -6.59 8.21
C THR A 66 6.32 -8.10 8.09
N GLY A 67 7.32 -8.75 8.69
CA GLY A 67 7.41 -10.20 8.63
C GLY A 67 7.75 -10.69 7.22
N ASN A 68 7.16 -11.79 6.82
CA ASN A 68 7.35 -12.38 5.49
C ASN A 68 6.17 -11.98 4.60
N ALA A 69 6.18 -10.75 4.15
CA ALA A 69 5.11 -10.20 3.32
C ALA A 69 5.69 -9.60 2.04
N ILE A 70 4.99 -9.81 0.94
CA ILE A 70 5.33 -9.27 -0.37
C ILE A 70 4.10 -8.53 -0.87
N TYR A 71 4.30 -7.40 -1.51
CA TYR A 71 3.17 -6.68 -2.09
C TYR A 71 3.50 -6.19 -3.49
N GLU A 72 2.44 -5.97 -4.26
CA GLU A 72 2.53 -5.39 -5.60
C GLU A 72 1.57 -4.21 -5.68
N ILE A 73 1.98 -3.19 -6.42
CA ILE A 73 1.19 -1.98 -6.62
C ILE A 73 0.84 -1.87 -8.09
N ASP A 74 -0.44 -1.66 -8.35
CA ASP A 74 -0.93 -1.50 -9.71
C ASP A 74 -1.83 -0.26 -9.72
N GLU A 75 -1.43 0.75 -10.47
CA GLU A 75 -2.18 2.00 -10.56
C GLU A 75 -3.01 1.97 -11.85
N LEU A 76 -4.32 2.10 -11.69
CA LEU A 76 -5.25 2.05 -12.82
C LEU A 76 -5.60 3.44 -13.35
#